data_18602ba569305865ae50667a04d9e46f
#
_entry.id   18602ba569305865ae50667a04d9e46f
#
_cell.length_a   1.000
_cell.length_b   1.000
_cell.length_c   1.000
_cell.angle_alpha   90.00
_cell.angle_beta   90.00
_cell.angle_gamma   90.00
#
_symmetry.space_group_name_H-M   'P 1'
#
loop_
_entity.id
_entity.type
_entity.pdbx_description
1 polymer ?
#
loop_
_entity_poly.entity_id
_entity_poly.type
_entity_poly.pdbx_seq_one_letter_code
_entity_poly.pdbx_strand_id
1 'polypeptide(L)' 'MEGEKAVYRRIRELREDSDKTQREIASYLNMQLTVYQRYERGEREIPLWAAIKLADFYSVTLDYLVGRE' A
#
# COMPACT_ATOMS: atom_id res chain seq x y z
N MET A 1 -8.66 4.99 15.27
CA MET A 1 -7.27 5.45 15.26
C MET A 1 -6.82 5.72 13.85
N GLU A 2 -6.01 6.76 13.72
CA GLU A 2 -5.51 7.18 12.42
C GLU A 2 -4.66 6.12 11.73
N GLY A 3 -3.86 5.38 12.50
CA GLY A 3 -2.85 4.51 11.92
C GLY A 3 -3.37 3.49 10.92
N GLU A 4 -4.41 2.77 11.29
CA GLU A 4 -4.95 1.71 10.41
C GLU A 4 -5.46 2.28 9.10
N LYS A 5 -6.22 3.36 9.20
CA LYS A 5 -6.80 3.96 7.99
C LYS A 5 -5.75 4.69 7.17
N ALA A 6 -4.70 5.17 7.82
CA ALA A 6 -3.66 5.89 7.13
C ALA A 6 -2.92 5.01 6.12
N VAL A 7 -2.66 3.72 6.46
CA VAL A 7 -1.94 2.86 5.53
C VAL A 7 -2.73 2.64 4.24
N TYR A 8 -4.04 2.45 4.35
CA TYR A 8 -4.89 2.25 3.17
C TYR A 8 -4.87 3.46 2.27
N ARG A 9 -5.04 4.64 2.87
CA ARG A 9 -5.05 5.88 2.12
C ARG A 9 -3.68 6.17 1.52
N ARG A 10 -2.62 5.95 2.27
CA ARG A 10 -1.28 6.30 1.80
C ARG A 10 -0.80 5.41 0.67
N ILE A 11 -1.11 4.11 0.70
CA ILE A 11 -0.70 3.27 -0.42
C ILE A 11 -1.40 3.68 -1.70
N ARG A 12 -2.67 4.10 -1.62
CA ARG A 12 -3.37 4.58 -2.80
C ARG A 12 -2.81 5.92 -3.27
N GLU A 13 -2.57 6.84 -2.34
CA GLU A 13 -2.04 8.15 -2.71
C GLU A 13 -0.66 8.03 -3.35
N LEU A 14 0.20 7.19 -2.77
CA LEU A 14 1.53 6.99 -3.34
C LEU A 14 1.44 6.37 -4.73
N ARG A 15 0.54 5.44 -4.92
CA ARG A 15 0.35 4.81 -6.22
C ARG A 15 -0.10 5.85 -7.24
N GLU A 16 -1.10 6.65 -6.89
CA GLU A 16 -1.63 7.67 -7.79
C GLU A 16 -0.59 8.73 -8.09
N ASP A 17 0.16 9.15 -7.09
CA ASP A 17 1.22 10.14 -7.27
C ASP A 17 2.33 9.63 -8.19
N SER A 18 2.52 8.32 -8.23
CA SER A 18 3.55 7.69 -9.07
C SER A 18 3.02 7.29 -10.45
N ASP A 19 1.77 7.61 -10.73
CA ASP A 19 1.13 7.26 -12.01
C ASP A 19 1.13 5.75 -12.26
N LYS A 20 0.94 4.97 -11.20
CA LYS A 20 0.90 3.51 -11.32
C LYS A 20 -0.53 3.02 -11.23
N THR A 21 -0.82 1.96 -11.98
CA THR A 21 -2.13 1.33 -11.89
C THR A 21 -2.14 0.33 -10.74
N GLN A 22 -3.34 -0.02 -10.27
CA GLN A 22 -3.47 -1.07 -9.27
C GLN A 22 -2.90 -2.39 -9.77
N ARG A 23 -3.07 -2.66 -11.07
CA ARG A 23 -2.55 -3.89 -11.66
C ARG A 23 -1.02 -3.93 -11.60
N GLU A 24 -0.37 -2.80 -11.86
CA GLU A 24 1.10 -2.74 -11.80
C GLU A 24 1.60 -3.03 -10.40
N ILE A 25 0.95 -2.47 -9.39
CA ILE A 25 1.38 -2.69 -8.02
C ILE A 25 1.07 -4.12 -7.56
N ALA A 26 -0.10 -4.65 -7.93
CA ALA A 26 -0.41 -6.03 -7.61
C ALA A 26 0.62 -6.98 -8.23
N SER A 27 1.03 -6.71 -9.47
CA SER A 27 2.05 -7.50 -10.13
C SER A 27 3.39 -7.40 -9.40
N TYR A 28 3.76 -6.20 -8.98
CA TYR A 28 4.99 -6.00 -8.21
C TYR A 28 4.99 -6.82 -6.93
N LEU A 29 3.83 -6.88 -6.26
CA LEU A 29 3.68 -7.65 -5.02
C LEU A 29 3.44 -9.13 -5.27
N ASN A 30 3.34 -9.52 -6.55
CA ASN A 30 3.09 -10.92 -6.94
C ASN A 30 1.79 -11.44 -6.35
N MET A 31 0.74 -10.63 -6.44
CA MET A 31 -0.58 -11.02 -5.94
C MET A 31 -1.64 -10.67 -6.96
N GLN A 32 -2.82 -11.26 -6.79
CA GLN A 32 -3.92 -10.99 -7.68
C GLN A 32 -4.45 -9.57 -7.49
N LEU A 33 -4.94 -8.99 -8.57
CA LEU A 33 -5.45 -7.64 -8.55
C LEU A 33 -6.55 -7.45 -7.50
N THR A 34 -7.48 -8.42 -7.42
CA THR A 34 -8.60 -8.31 -6.48
C THR A 34 -8.11 -8.29 -5.03
N VAL A 35 -7.03 -9.03 -4.75
CA VAL A 35 -6.46 -9.03 -3.41
C VAL A 35 -5.87 -7.66 -3.08
N TYR A 36 -5.09 -7.12 -4.00
CA TYR A 36 -4.49 -5.80 -3.77
C TYR A 36 -5.57 -4.72 -3.60
N GLN A 37 -6.63 -4.79 -4.40
CA GLN A 37 -7.71 -3.81 -4.32
C GLN A 37 -8.35 -3.78 -2.94
N ARG A 38 -8.44 -4.94 -2.29
CA ARG A 38 -9.01 -5.00 -0.94
C ARG A 38 -8.14 -4.26 0.07
N TYR A 39 -6.83 -4.27 -0.14
CA TYR A 39 -5.94 -3.50 0.74
C TYR A 39 -6.20 -2.00 0.60
N GLU A 40 -6.34 -1.51 -0.64
CA GLU A 40 -6.60 -0.09 -0.83
C GLU A 40 -7.94 0.34 -0.28
N ARG A 41 -8.92 -0.56 -0.26
CA ARG A 41 -10.24 -0.24 0.27
C ARG A 41 -10.34 -0.42 1.78
N GLY A 42 -9.29 -0.93 2.41
CA GLY A 42 -9.32 -1.17 3.84
C GLY A 42 -10.14 -2.39 4.24
N GLU A 43 -10.45 -3.26 3.29
CA GLU A 43 -11.24 -4.47 3.55
C GLU A 43 -10.37 -5.60 4.09
N ARG A 44 -9.07 -5.51 3.90
CA ARG A 44 -8.11 -6.48 4.39
C ARG A 44 -6.89 -5.77 4.92
N GLU A 45 -6.34 -6.33 5.99
CA GLU A 45 -5.09 -5.83 6.55
C GLU A 45 -3.94 -6.21 5.63
N ILE A 46 -3.10 -5.22 5.30
CA ILE A 46 -1.94 -5.51 4.46
C ILE A 46 -0.89 -6.25 5.29
N PRO A 47 -0.35 -7.37 4.79
CA PRO A 47 0.68 -8.09 5.54
C PRO A 47 1.97 -7.27 5.60
N LEU A 48 2.73 -7.51 6.65
CA LEU A 48 3.96 -6.73 6.89
C LEU A 48 4.92 -6.81 5.71
N TRP A 49 5.09 -7.99 5.11
CA TRP A 49 6.04 -8.13 4.00
C TRP A 49 5.63 -7.25 2.82
N ALA A 50 4.33 -7.11 2.58
CA ALA A 50 3.86 -6.29 1.46
C ALA A 50 4.04 -4.81 1.79
N ALA A 51 3.80 -4.43 3.05
CA ALA A 51 4.02 -3.04 3.46
C ALA A 51 5.49 -2.66 3.32
N ILE A 52 6.39 -3.55 3.69
CA ILE A 52 7.82 -3.29 3.55
C ILE A 52 8.19 -3.13 2.07
N LYS A 53 7.68 -4.00 1.21
CA LYS A 53 7.97 -3.91 -0.21
C LYS A 53 7.43 -2.61 -0.82
N LEU A 54 6.26 -2.17 -0.39
CA LEU A 54 5.71 -0.92 -0.89
C LEU A 54 6.50 0.28 -0.39
N ALA A 55 6.93 0.25 0.87
CA ALA A 55 7.78 1.32 1.39
C ALA A 55 9.05 1.43 0.58
N ASP A 56 9.67 0.30 0.25
CA ASP A 56 10.86 0.28 -0.61
C ASP A 56 10.56 0.81 -2.00
N PHE A 57 9.45 0.35 -2.58
CA PHE A 57 9.09 0.73 -3.93
C PHE A 57 8.90 2.25 -4.06
N TYR A 58 8.25 2.85 -3.07
CA TYR A 58 7.97 4.28 -3.10
C TYR A 58 9.06 5.12 -2.43
N SER A 59 10.09 4.49 -1.92
CA SER A 59 11.20 5.17 -1.24
C SER A 59 10.72 6.01 -0.05
N VAL A 60 9.81 5.44 0.72
CA VAL A 60 9.34 6.06 1.96
C VAL A 60 9.65 5.11 3.10
N THR A 61 9.58 5.62 4.33
CA THR A 61 9.79 4.77 5.49
C THR A 61 8.53 3.94 5.77
N LEU A 62 8.72 2.82 6.43
CA LEU A 62 7.59 2.03 6.87
C LEU A 62 6.72 2.83 7.84
N ASP A 63 7.36 3.62 8.71
CA ASP A 63 6.64 4.47 9.65
C ASP A 63 5.71 5.44 8.92
N TYR A 64 6.19 6.06 7.85
CA TYR A 64 5.34 6.94 7.06
C TYR A 64 4.15 6.16 6.49
N LEU A 65 4.43 4.99 5.92
CA LEU A 65 3.40 4.20 5.24
C LEU A 65 2.28 3.81 6.20
N VAL A 66 2.63 3.43 7.42
CA VAL A 66 1.63 2.99 8.40
C VAL A 66 1.08 4.13 9.25
N GLY A 67 1.47 5.36 8.97
CA GLY A 67 0.88 6.51 9.63
C GLY A 67 1.49 6.88 10.96
N ARG A 68 2.76 6.54 11.17
CA ARG A 68 3.46 6.85 12.42
C ARG A 68 4.40 8.05 12.28
N GLU A 69 4.44 8.60 11.08
CA GLU A 69 5.22 9.82 10.83
C GLU A 69 4.33 10.96 10.46
#